data_395cf4957bf77ed7b00328e9f0c379fd
#
_entry.id   395cf4957bf77ed7b00328e9f0c379fd
#
_cell.length_a   1.000
_cell.length_b   1.000
_cell.length_c   1.000
_cell.angle_alpha   90.00
_cell.angle_beta   90.00
_cell.angle_gamma   90.00
#
_symmetry.space_group_name_H-M   'P 1'
#
loop_
_entity.id
_entity.type
_entity.pdbx_description
1 polymer ?
#
loop_
_entity_poly.entity_id
_entity_poly.type
_entity_poly.pdbx_seq_one_letter_code
_entity_poly.pdbx_strand_id
1 'polypeptide(L)'
;MKVHGLLLLDKPVGLSSNVALQKARRLLGADKAGHGGTLDPMASGVLPLMFGEACKLAGAALTHDKAYEAEVRFGIRTTTDDVEGEVLARSELRPTRAQLLAALPQFTGLISQVPPVYSALKVGGKAMYRHAREGRPVEAAARQVRVDAIEVLDFDGERARLAIACGSGTYIRSIARDLGEVLGCGAHLSGLRRTQVGQYRVQDAVTLDMLLAGDAAAAAQHLQGLLTLVAGWPQVALDDAQARRFAQGQAVRLTGQQAAALSGAPVGTSPVASSSSGEMRGPASSTSGEVRMVASPASGGTGTEPSGSHAANGGDVVPAPAAGIPAGDQIAVLHAGRLAGLARQATQPGSPVTLAPVRVILE
;
A
#
# COMPACT_ATOMS: atom_id res chain seq x y z
N MET A 1 8.70 25.91 14.36
CA MET A 1 8.09 24.78 15.12
C MET A 1 8.34 23.51 14.33
N LYS A 2 8.79 22.44 14.96
CA LYS A 2 8.97 21.15 14.23
C LYS A 2 7.59 20.56 13.92
N VAL A 3 7.34 20.26 12.67
CA VAL A 3 6.06 19.68 12.22
C VAL A 3 6.10 18.17 12.40
N HIS A 4 5.15 17.64 13.17
CA HIS A 4 4.97 16.19 13.40
C HIS A 4 3.51 15.82 13.17
N GLY A 5 3.24 14.69 12.56
CA GLY A 5 1.88 14.18 12.39
C GLY A 5 1.64 13.44 11.09
N LEU A 6 0.40 13.02 10.92
CA LEU A 6 -0.14 12.37 9.73
C LEU A 6 -1.07 13.33 8.99
N LEU A 7 -0.94 13.44 7.67
CA LEU A 7 -1.87 14.13 6.80
C LEU A 7 -2.41 13.12 5.78
N LEU A 8 -3.72 13.02 5.66
CA LEU A 8 -4.34 12.22 4.61
C LEU A 8 -4.54 13.10 3.37
N LEU A 9 -3.78 12.82 2.32
CA LEU A 9 -3.88 13.54 1.06
C LEU A 9 -4.69 12.74 0.05
N ASP A 10 -5.71 13.35 -0.56
CA ASP A 10 -6.29 12.84 -1.81
C ASP A 10 -5.38 13.27 -2.95
N LYS A 11 -4.49 12.36 -3.39
CA LYS A 11 -3.53 12.62 -4.46
C LYS A 11 -4.26 12.73 -5.80
N PRO A 12 -4.11 13.82 -6.56
CA PRO A 12 -4.67 13.90 -7.89
C PRO A 12 -3.91 13.01 -8.88
N VAL A 13 -4.53 12.75 -10.04
CA VAL A 13 -3.88 12.16 -11.21
C VAL A 13 -2.78 13.07 -11.75
N GLY A 14 -1.78 12.52 -12.43
CA GLY A 14 -0.71 13.25 -13.11
C GLY A 14 0.51 13.58 -12.25
N LEU A 15 0.46 13.33 -10.94
CA LEU A 15 1.58 13.56 -10.02
C LEU A 15 2.08 12.26 -9.40
N SER A 16 3.39 12.09 -9.32
CA SER A 16 3.95 11.02 -8.51
C SER A 16 3.71 11.26 -7.01
N SER A 17 3.65 10.20 -6.21
CA SER A 17 3.52 10.29 -4.75
C SER A 17 4.59 11.17 -4.12
N ASN A 18 5.84 11.13 -4.63
CA ASN A 18 6.91 11.97 -4.12
C ASN A 18 6.72 13.46 -4.46
N VAL A 19 6.26 13.79 -5.65
CA VAL A 19 5.97 15.19 -6.02
C VAL A 19 4.87 15.76 -5.14
N ALA A 20 3.78 15.02 -4.92
CA ALA A 20 2.70 15.41 -4.02
C ALA A 20 3.21 15.61 -2.57
N LEU A 21 4.02 14.66 -2.06
CA LEU A 21 4.67 14.76 -0.75
C LEU A 21 5.53 16.02 -0.62
N GLN A 22 6.39 16.31 -1.62
CA GLN A 22 7.28 17.48 -1.56
C GLN A 22 6.52 18.81 -1.60
N LYS A 23 5.38 18.89 -2.31
CA LYS A 23 4.50 20.08 -2.28
C LYS A 23 3.95 20.29 -0.86
N ALA A 24 3.36 19.27 -0.23
CA ALA A 24 2.84 19.33 1.13
C ALA A 24 3.96 19.62 2.16
N ARG A 25 5.13 18.99 2.00
CA ARG A 25 6.30 19.22 2.87
C ARG A 25 6.76 20.68 2.85
N ARG A 26 6.87 21.28 1.66
CA ARG A 26 7.28 22.69 1.51
C ARG A 26 6.27 23.63 2.14
N LEU A 27 4.98 23.42 1.88
CA LEU A 27 3.92 24.24 2.46
C LEU A 27 3.95 24.21 3.99
N LEU A 28 4.10 23.03 4.59
CA LEU A 28 4.16 22.86 6.04
C LEU A 28 5.51 23.27 6.66
N GLY A 29 6.55 23.53 5.87
CA GLY A 29 7.90 23.78 6.39
C GLY A 29 8.50 22.58 7.15
N ALA A 30 8.13 21.35 6.79
CA ALA A 30 8.56 20.17 7.52
C ALA A 30 9.98 19.72 7.11
N ASP A 31 10.84 19.42 8.10
CA ASP A 31 12.22 18.95 7.88
C ASP A 31 12.25 17.54 7.29
N LYS A 32 11.39 16.65 7.82
CA LYS A 32 11.28 15.25 7.42
C LYS A 32 9.86 14.93 6.97
N ALA A 33 9.76 14.18 5.87
CA ALA A 33 8.47 13.70 5.37
C ALA A 33 8.63 12.33 4.68
N GLY A 34 7.57 11.53 4.71
CA GLY A 34 7.46 10.24 4.04
C GLY A 34 6.01 9.94 3.68
N HIS A 35 5.75 8.90 2.89
CA HIS A 35 4.38 8.51 2.55
C HIS A 35 4.11 7.02 2.82
N GLY A 36 2.86 6.69 3.09
CA GLY A 36 2.34 5.36 3.40
C GLY A 36 1.92 4.56 2.17
N GLY A 37 2.85 4.29 1.25
CA GLY A 37 2.62 3.49 0.05
C GLY A 37 2.49 4.33 -1.22
N THR A 38 3.28 3.99 -2.22
CA THR A 38 3.32 4.67 -3.53
C THR A 38 2.00 4.50 -4.28
N LEU A 39 1.57 5.58 -4.92
CA LEU A 39 0.60 5.61 -6.01
C LEU A 39 1.33 6.03 -7.28
N ASP A 40 1.05 5.36 -8.39
CA ASP A 40 1.57 5.72 -9.71
C ASP A 40 1.03 7.10 -10.14
N PRO A 41 1.67 7.80 -11.11
CA PRO A 41 1.19 9.12 -11.55
C PRO A 41 -0.25 9.08 -12.07
N MET A 42 -0.63 8.05 -12.82
CA MET A 42 -1.99 7.85 -13.34
C MET A 42 -3.03 7.55 -12.24
N ALA A 43 -2.60 7.13 -11.05
CA ALA A 43 -3.49 6.80 -9.96
C ALA A 43 -3.81 8.02 -9.08
N SER A 44 -5.03 8.04 -8.50
CA SER A 44 -5.49 9.02 -7.52
C SER A 44 -5.86 8.36 -6.18
N GLY A 45 -6.26 9.16 -5.21
CA GLY A 45 -6.84 8.68 -3.96
C GLY A 45 -5.94 8.82 -2.74
N VAL A 46 -6.34 8.19 -1.64
CA VAL A 46 -5.75 8.43 -0.33
C VAL A 46 -4.27 8.05 -0.28
N LEU A 47 -3.45 9.03 0.07
CA LEU A 47 -2.01 8.92 0.27
C LEU A 47 -1.67 9.45 1.68
N PRO A 48 -1.45 8.57 2.66
CA PRO A 48 -1.01 8.99 3.99
C PRO A 48 0.40 9.62 3.90
N LEU A 49 0.52 10.88 4.33
CA LEU A 49 1.78 11.63 4.41
C LEU A 49 2.17 11.76 5.88
N MET A 50 3.37 11.38 6.20
CA MET A 50 3.91 11.43 7.56
C MET A 50 5.01 12.49 7.65
N PHE A 51 4.96 13.30 8.71
CA PHE A 51 5.89 14.40 8.93
C PHE A 51 6.62 14.24 10.27
N GLY A 52 7.91 14.60 10.30
CA GLY A 52 8.75 14.60 11.49
C GLY A 52 8.82 13.21 12.15
N GLU A 53 8.43 13.10 13.42
CA GLU A 53 8.45 11.86 14.19
C GLU A 53 7.50 10.77 13.64
N ALA A 54 6.40 11.15 12.96
CA ALA A 54 5.51 10.20 12.29
C ALA A 54 6.25 9.32 11.26
N CYS A 55 7.33 9.82 10.64
CA CYS A 55 8.13 9.04 9.70
C CYS A 55 8.76 7.78 10.33
N LYS A 56 8.99 7.78 11.65
CA LYS A 56 9.52 6.61 12.37
C LYS A 56 8.49 5.47 12.45
N LEU A 57 7.21 5.78 12.27
CA LEU A 57 6.08 4.84 12.31
C LEU A 57 5.67 4.34 10.91
N ALA A 58 6.28 4.87 9.85
CA ALA A 58 5.91 4.56 8.46
C ALA A 58 5.92 3.06 8.16
N GLY A 59 6.92 2.32 8.65
CA GLY A 59 7.02 0.87 8.44
C GLY A 59 5.83 0.10 9.00
N ALA A 60 5.34 0.52 10.13
CA ALA A 60 4.17 -0.09 10.77
C ALA A 60 2.86 0.26 10.05
N ALA A 61 2.76 1.48 9.53
CA ALA A 61 1.57 1.95 8.80
C ALA A 61 1.48 1.42 7.36
N LEU A 62 2.59 0.94 6.77
CA LEU A 62 2.66 0.52 5.37
C LEU A 62 2.09 -0.89 5.09
N THR A 63 1.99 -1.73 6.12
CA THR A 63 1.54 -3.13 5.98
C THR A 63 0.02 -3.28 5.90
N HIS A 64 -0.74 -2.18 5.96
CA HIS A 64 -2.20 -2.21 5.95
C HIS A 64 -2.77 -2.70 4.62
N ASP A 65 -3.93 -3.32 4.71
CA ASP A 65 -4.78 -3.67 3.59
C ASP A 65 -5.24 -2.42 2.84
N LYS A 66 -5.56 -2.56 1.58
CA LYS A 66 -5.92 -1.45 0.71
C LYS A 66 -7.17 -1.78 -0.09
N ALA A 67 -7.96 -0.75 -0.38
CA ALA A 67 -9.05 -0.86 -1.32
C ALA A 67 -8.87 0.13 -2.47
N TYR A 68 -9.34 -0.29 -3.64
CA TYR A 68 -9.22 0.46 -4.87
C TYR A 68 -10.51 0.40 -5.69
N GLU A 69 -10.78 1.48 -6.43
CA GLU A 69 -11.58 1.42 -7.65
C GLU A 69 -10.61 1.43 -8.83
N ALA A 70 -10.72 0.42 -9.68
CA ALA A 70 -9.86 0.21 -10.83
C ALA A 70 -10.69 0.20 -12.11
N GLU A 71 -10.22 0.86 -13.17
CA GLU A 71 -10.78 0.75 -14.50
C GLU A 71 -9.81 -0.08 -15.34
N VAL A 72 -10.27 -1.23 -15.82
CA VAL A 72 -9.54 -2.13 -16.73
C VAL A 72 -10.07 -1.95 -18.13
N ARG A 73 -9.17 -1.65 -19.10
CA ARG A 73 -9.51 -1.57 -20.52
C ARG A 73 -9.05 -2.83 -21.24
N PHE A 74 -10.00 -3.53 -21.87
CA PHE A 74 -9.77 -4.73 -22.65
C PHE A 74 -9.39 -4.42 -24.12
N GLY A 75 -8.70 -5.36 -24.75
CA GLY A 75 -8.31 -5.27 -26.16
C GLY A 75 -7.05 -4.48 -26.42
N ILE A 76 -6.34 -3.98 -25.40
CA ILE A 76 -5.10 -3.23 -25.57
C ILE A 76 -4.10 -3.63 -24.47
N ARG A 77 -2.87 -3.98 -24.89
CA ARG A 77 -1.73 -4.19 -23.99
C ARG A 77 -0.75 -3.02 -24.10
N THR A 78 -0.15 -2.63 -22.98
CA THR A 78 0.84 -1.54 -22.94
C THR A 78 2.11 -1.97 -22.25
N THR A 79 3.21 -1.23 -22.46
CA THR A 79 4.53 -1.53 -21.89
C THR A 79 4.60 -1.40 -20.37
N THR A 80 3.69 -0.64 -19.75
CA THR A 80 3.67 -0.38 -18.31
C THR A 80 2.52 -1.09 -17.59
N ASP A 81 1.72 -1.88 -18.30
CA ASP A 81 0.47 -2.48 -17.85
C ASP A 81 -0.58 -1.44 -17.40
N ASP A 82 -0.38 -0.16 -17.75
CA ASP A 82 -1.29 0.97 -17.50
C ASP A 82 -1.38 1.92 -18.69
N VAL A 83 -2.19 2.97 -18.56
CA VAL A 83 -2.47 3.94 -19.63
C VAL A 83 -1.26 4.82 -20.02
N GLU A 84 -0.21 4.89 -19.18
CA GLU A 84 0.98 5.71 -19.46
C GLU A 84 1.98 5.02 -20.41
N GLY A 85 1.83 3.70 -20.65
CA GLY A 85 2.71 2.92 -21.49
C GLY A 85 2.36 2.98 -22.98
N GLU A 86 3.38 2.73 -23.82
CA GLU A 86 3.19 2.55 -25.26
C GLU A 86 2.37 1.28 -25.54
N VAL A 87 1.55 1.33 -26.59
CA VAL A 87 0.72 0.20 -27.00
C VAL A 87 1.60 -0.90 -27.61
N LEU A 88 1.58 -2.08 -27.01
CA LEU A 88 2.28 -3.28 -27.47
C LEU A 88 1.45 -4.09 -28.46
N ALA A 89 0.14 -4.22 -28.20
CA ALA A 89 -0.77 -5.02 -29.01
C ALA A 89 -2.21 -4.50 -28.89
N ARG A 90 -2.99 -4.74 -29.94
CA ARG A 90 -4.44 -4.51 -29.99
C ARG A 90 -5.15 -5.79 -30.40
N SER A 91 -6.35 -6.00 -29.86
CA SER A 91 -7.24 -7.10 -30.16
C SER A 91 -8.65 -6.58 -30.34
N GLU A 92 -9.38 -7.11 -31.30
CA GLU A 92 -10.81 -6.83 -31.48
C GLU A 92 -11.71 -7.70 -30.60
N LEU A 93 -11.11 -8.71 -29.95
CA LEU A 93 -11.85 -9.58 -29.01
C LEU A 93 -12.30 -8.74 -27.81
N ARG A 94 -13.56 -8.94 -27.41
CA ARG A 94 -14.14 -8.35 -26.22
C ARG A 94 -14.74 -9.43 -25.35
N PRO A 95 -14.45 -9.45 -24.05
CA PRO A 95 -15.07 -10.42 -23.16
C PRO A 95 -16.55 -10.11 -22.99
N THR A 96 -17.35 -11.13 -22.77
CA THR A 96 -18.71 -10.98 -22.25
C THR A 96 -18.66 -10.79 -20.72
N ARG A 97 -19.75 -10.24 -20.15
CA ARG A 97 -19.88 -10.14 -18.68
C ARG A 97 -19.76 -11.50 -17.99
N ALA A 98 -20.32 -12.55 -18.60
CA ALA A 98 -20.25 -13.92 -18.07
C ALA A 98 -18.80 -14.44 -18.03
N GLN A 99 -18.01 -14.20 -19.09
CA GLN A 99 -16.60 -14.57 -19.13
C GLN A 99 -15.78 -13.79 -18.08
N LEU A 100 -16.02 -12.49 -17.95
CA LEU A 100 -15.38 -11.68 -16.91
C LEU A 100 -15.66 -12.25 -15.53
N LEU A 101 -16.93 -12.47 -15.17
CA LEU A 101 -17.31 -13.02 -13.86
C LEU A 101 -16.73 -14.41 -13.60
N ALA A 102 -16.64 -15.25 -14.62
CA ALA A 102 -16.04 -16.59 -14.52
C ALA A 102 -14.51 -16.56 -14.30
N ALA A 103 -13.83 -15.50 -14.77
CA ALA A 103 -12.39 -15.35 -14.61
C ALA A 103 -11.98 -14.81 -13.22
N LEU A 104 -12.78 -13.94 -12.60
CA LEU A 104 -12.43 -13.24 -11.36
C LEU A 104 -12.04 -14.13 -10.17
N PRO A 105 -12.63 -15.33 -9.96
CA PRO A 105 -12.20 -16.21 -8.86
C PRO A 105 -10.71 -16.60 -8.91
N GLN A 106 -10.08 -16.62 -10.08
CA GLN A 106 -8.65 -16.91 -10.23
C GLN A 106 -7.75 -15.80 -9.67
N PHE A 107 -8.30 -14.60 -9.48
CA PHE A 107 -7.61 -13.42 -8.97
C PHE A 107 -7.98 -13.09 -7.51
N THR A 108 -8.70 -13.99 -6.83
CA THR A 108 -9.15 -13.81 -5.45
C THR A 108 -8.52 -14.87 -4.54
N GLY A 109 -8.24 -14.52 -3.29
CA GLY A 109 -7.54 -15.35 -2.32
C GLY A 109 -6.03 -15.10 -2.35
N LEU A 110 -5.24 -16.14 -2.11
CA LEU A 110 -3.78 -16.08 -2.16
C LEU A 110 -3.34 -16.41 -3.59
N ILE A 111 -2.91 -15.40 -4.34
CA ILE A 111 -2.55 -15.54 -5.75
C ILE A 111 -1.05 -15.36 -5.98
N SER A 112 -0.52 -15.99 -7.01
CA SER A 112 0.85 -15.77 -7.49
C SER A 112 0.84 -14.63 -8.50
N GLN A 113 1.60 -13.57 -8.26
CA GLN A 113 1.62 -12.38 -9.11
C GLN A 113 3.05 -12.00 -9.51
N VAL A 114 3.29 -11.78 -10.80
CA VAL A 114 4.51 -11.18 -11.32
C VAL A 114 4.35 -9.67 -11.28
N PRO A 115 5.20 -8.94 -10.50
CA PRO A 115 5.17 -7.49 -10.44
C PRO A 115 5.41 -6.86 -11.81
N PRO A 116 4.82 -5.67 -12.11
CA PRO A 116 5.09 -4.97 -13.36
C PRO A 116 6.55 -4.51 -13.41
N VAL A 117 7.13 -4.46 -14.61
CA VAL A 117 8.52 -4.04 -14.86
C VAL A 117 8.77 -2.62 -14.32
N TYR A 118 7.78 -1.74 -14.44
CA TYR A 118 7.84 -0.38 -13.89
C TYR A 118 7.32 -0.36 -12.45
N SER A 119 8.10 -0.92 -11.51
CA SER A 119 7.75 -0.93 -10.09
C SER A 119 8.85 -0.36 -9.21
N ALA A 120 8.49 0.02 -7.97
CA ALA A 120 9.44 0.46 -6.94
C ALA A 120 10.17 -0.72 -6.26
N LEU A 121 9.87 -1.96 -6.64
CA LEU A 121 10.55 -3.16 -6.14
C LEU A 121 12.04 -3.07 -6.47
N LYS A 122 12.90 -3.43 -5.52
CA LYS A 122 14.34 -3.39 -5.72
C LYS A 122 14.87 -4.78 -6.14
N VAL A 123 15.63 -4.81 -7.22
CA VAL A 123 16.41 -5.96 -7.67
C VAL A 123 17.88 -5.52 -7.73
N GLY A 124 18.76 -6.26 -7.06
CA GLY A 124 20.18 -5.87 -6.95
C GLY A 124 20.39 -4.50 -6.27
N GLY A 125 19.51 -4.10 -5.33
CA GLY A 125 19.61 -2.83 -4.62
C GLY A 125 19.01 -1.61 -5.35
N LYS A 126 18.64 -1.75 -6.63
CA LYS A 126 18.11 -0.68 -7.49
C LYS A 126 16.64 -0.95 -7.86
N ALA A 127 15.81 0.08 -7.87
CA ALA A 127 14.39 -0.06 -8.21
C ALA A 127 14.20 -0.50 -9.66
N MET A 128 13.26 -1.42 -9.93
CA MET A 128 13.00 -1.98 -11.25
C MET A 128 12.69 -0.90 -12.30
N TYR A 129 11.90 0.13 -11.96
CA TYR A 129 11.62 1.23 -12.87
C TYR A 129 12.88 1.98 -13.35
N ARG A 130 13.97 2.01 -12.55
CA ARG A 130 15.25 2.61 -12.96
C ARG A 130 15.97 1.74 -13.97
N HIS A 131 15.95 0.42 -13.79
CA HIS A 131 16.48 -0.52 -14.77
C HIS A 131 15.75 -0.41 -16.11
N ALA A 132 14.41 -0.34 -16.06
CA ALA A 132 13.59 -0.20 -17.27
C ALA A 132 13.88 1.09 -18.03
N ARG A 133 14.01 2.24 -17.33
CA ARG A 133 14.36 3.53 -17.95
C ARG A 133 15.75 3.56 -18.57
N GLU A 134 16.66 2.71 -18.13
CA GLU A 134 18.02 2.55 -18.69
C GLU A 134 18.05 1.55 -19.85
N GLY A 135 16.89 1.13 -20.37
CA GLY A 135 16.82 0.16 -21.47
C GLY A 135 17.18 -1.28 -21.05
N ARG A 136 17.28 -1.58 -19.76
CA ARG A 136 17.62 -2.90 -19.22
C ARG A 136 16.52 -3.37 -18.26
N PRO A 137 15.30 -3.67 -18.77
CA PRO A 137 14.21 -4.13 -17.93
C PRO A 137 14.62 -5.44 -17.22
N VAL A 138 14.27 -5.54 -15.96
CA VAL A 138 14.49 -6.73 -15.12
C VAL A 138 13.15 -7.26 -14.69
N GLU A 139 12.92 -8.55 -14.88
CA GLU A 139 11.73 -9.22 -14.37
C GLU A 139 11.93 -9.61 -12.90
N ALA A 140 10.89 -9.40 -12.11
CA ALA A 140 10.86 -9.90 -10.74
C ALA A 140 10.27 -11.31 -10.72
N ALA A 141 10.74 -12.13 -9.78
CA ALA A 141 10.10 -13.42 -9.50
C ALA A 141 8.65 -13.21 -9.07
N ALA A 142 7.80 -14.14 -9.45
CA ALA A 142 6.42 -14.20 -8.96
C ALA A 142 6.40 -14.27 -7.43
N ARG A 143 5.43 -13.62 -6.82
CA ARG A 143 5.27 -13.59 -5.37
C ARG A 143 3.82 -13.80 -4.96
N GLN A 144 3.63 -14.38 -3.79
CA GLN A 144 2.31 -14.54 -3.22
C GLN A 144 1.78 -13.19 -2.71
N VAL A 145 0.57 -12.83 -3.13
CA VAL A 145 -0.17 -11.66 -2.66
C VAL A 145 -1.59 -12.08 -2.32
N ARG A 146 -2.22 -11.36 -1.38
CA ARG A 146 -3.58 -11.61 -0.97
C ARG A 146 -4.53 -10.63 -1.64
N VAL A 147 -5.58 -11.13 -2.26
CA VAL A 147 -6.70 -10.36 -2.78
C VAL A 147 -7.97 -10.85 -2.09
N ASP A 148 -8.58 -10.00 -1.27
CA ASP A 148 -9.70 -10.40 -0.43
C ASP A 148 -11.00 -10.47 -1.21
N ALA A 149 -11.20 -9.50 -2.13
CA ALA A 149 -12.39 -9.43 -2.96
C ALA A 149 -12.12 -8.66 -4.25
N ILE A 150 -12.80 -9.05 -5.32
CA ILE A 150 -12.97 -8.26 -6.55
C ILE A 150 -14.45 -8.26 -6.90
N GLU A 151 -15.03 -7.06 -7.00
CA GLU A 151 -16.43 -6.84 -7.37
C GLU A 151 -16.52 -6.04 -8.66
N VAL A 152 -17.41 -6.43 -9.57
CA VAL A 152 -17.66 -5.70 -10.81
C VAL A 152 -18.70 -4.61 -10.54
N LEU A 153 -18.26 -3.36 -10.52
CA LEU A 153 -19.12 -2.19 -10.35
C LEU A 153 -19.85 -1.84 -11.64
N ASP A 154 -19.14 -1.92 -12.79
CA ASP A 154 -19.68 -1.63 -14.09
C ASP A 154 -18.92 -2.39 -15.20
N PHE A 155 -19.58 -2.65 -16.33
CA PHE A 155 -18.96 -3.33 -17.48
C PHE A 155 -19.76 -3.05 -18.76
N ASP A 156 -19.06 -2.55 -19.81
CA ASP A 156 -19.62 -2.18 -21.12
C ASP A 156 -19.09 -3.05 -22.30
N GLY A 157 -18.25 -4.06 -22.01
CA GLY A 157 -17.58 -4.91 -22.99
C GLY A 157 -16.16 -4.43 -23.36
N GLU A 158 -15.88 -3.13 -23.34
CA GLU A 158 -14.54 -2.58 -23.54
C GLU A 158 -13.83 -2.29 -22.20
N ARG A 159 -14.58 -1.93 -21.19
CA ARG A 159 -14.08 -1.54 -19.88
C ARG A 159 -14.83 -2.25 -18.76
N ALA A 160 -14.10 -2.52 -17.69
CA ALA A 160 -14.68 -2.94 -16.43
C ALA A 160 -14.24 -1.99 -15.33
N ARG A 161 -15.18 -1.49 -14.52
CA ARG A 161 -14.89 -0.86 -13.24
C ARG A 161 -15.00 -1.91 -12.15
N LEU A 162 -13.91 -2.05 -11.39
CA LEU A 162 -13.77 -3.08 -10.35
C LEU A 162 -13.51 -2.41 -9.00
N ALA A 163 -14.20 -2.86 -7.94
CA ALA A 163 -13.78 -2.63 -6.58
C ALA A 163 -12.87 -3.78 -6.14
N ILE A 164 -11.69 -3.46 -5.64
CA ILE A 164 -10.67 -4.46 -5.27
C ILE A 164 -10.21 -4.20 -3.84
N ALA A 165 -10.36 -5.19 -2.96
CA ALA A 165 -9.78 -5.23 -1.63
C ALA A 165 -8.61 -6.20 -1.61
N CYS A 166 -7.44 -5.78 -1.12
CA CYS A 166 -6.24 -6.60 -1.17
C CYS A 166 -5.22 -6.26 -0.08
N GLY A 167 -4.34 -7.21 0.19
CA GLY A 167 -3.21 -7.04 1.08
C GLY A 167 -2.12 -6.12 0.51
N SER A 168 -1.19 -5.78 1.38
CA SER A 168 -0.01 -4.99 1.04
C SER A 168 0.83 -5.69 -0.04
N GLY A 169 1.31 -4.90 -1.00
CA GLY A 169 2.20 -5.38 -2.05
C GLY A 169 1.51 -5.88 -3.32
N THR A 170 0.18 -5.96 -3.37
CA THR A 170 -0.57 -6.31 -4.58
C THR A 170 -0.45 -5.20 -5.62
N TYR A 171 -0.17 -5.55 -6.88
CA TYR A 171 -0.18 -4.64 -8.02
C TYR A 171 -1.47 -4.78 -8.80
N ILE A 172 -2.28 -3.73 -8.81
CA ILE A 172 -3.55 -3.72 -9.55
C ILE A 172 -3.30 -3.74 -11.06
N ARG A 173 -2.18 -3.17 -11.53
CA ARG A 173 -1.75 -3.26 -12.94
C ARG A 173 -1.53 -4.70 -13.40
N SER A 174 -0.89 -5.52 -12.56
CA SER A 174 -0.72 -6.94 -12.87
C SER A 174 -2.06 -7.68 -12.91
N ILE A 175 -3.01 -7.37 -12.01
CA ILE A 175 -4.36 -7.95 -12.08
C ILE A 175 -5.02 -7.60 -13.43
N ALA A 176 -4.94 -6.34 -13.87
CA ALA A 176 -5.52 -5.92 -15.14
C ALA A 176 -4.88 -6.64 -16.34
N ARG A 177 -3.54 -6.72 -16.39
CA ARG A 177 -2.80 -7.45 -17.42
C ARG A 177 -3.20 -8.92 -17.46
N ASP A 178 -3.07 -9.61 -16.33
CA ASP A 178 -3.27 -11.05 -16.22
C ASP A 178 -4.74 -11.43 -16.51
N LEU A 179 -5.69 -10.59 -16.09
CA LEU A 179 -7.12 -10.74 -16.45
C LEU A 179 -7.34 -10.66 -17.97
N GLY A 180 -6.68 -9.71 -18.63
CA GLY A 180 -6.73 -9.61 -20.10
C GLY A 180 -6.10 -10.82 -20.80
N GLU A 181 -5.08 -11.42 -20.22
CA GLU A 181 -4.46 -12.64 -20.75
C GLU A 181 -5.38 -13.86 -20.59
N VAL A 182 -5.97 -14.06 -19.42
CA VAL A 182 -6.95 -15.15 -19.17
C VAL A 182 -8.16 -15.04 -20.09
N LEU A 183 -8.60 -13.80 -20.39
CA LEU A 183 -9.73 -13.55 -21.32
C LEU A 183 -9.31 -13.58 -22.80
N GLY A 184 -8.02 -13.74 -23.11
CA GLY A 184 -7.49 -13.86 -24.48
C GLY A 184 -7.53 -12.58 -25.32
N CYS A 185 -7.95 -11.45 -24.74
CA CYS A 185 -8.05 -10.18 -25.46
C CYS A 185 -6.91 -9.19 -25.14
N GLY A 186 -6.14 -9.43 -24.05
CA GLY A 186 -5.22 -8.46 -23.49
C GLY A 186 -5.96 -7.31 -22.80
N ALA A 187 -5.33 -6.72 -21.80
CA ALA A 187 -5.86 -5.55 -21.09
C ALA A 187 -4.74 -4.71 -20.46
N HIS A 188 -5.10 -3.52 -20.01
CA HIS A 188 -4.27 -2.66 -19.15
C HIS A 188 -5.16 -1.88 -18.18
N LEU A 189 -4.53 -1.33 -17.15
CA LEU A 189 -5.20 -0.47 -16.18
C LEU A 189 -5.36 0.94 -16.78
N SER A 190 -6.58 1.39 -17.04
CA SER A 190 -6.87 2.72 -17.60
C SER A 190 -7.18 3.78 -16.54
N GLY A 191 -7.57 3.37 -15.33
CA GLY A 191 -7.83 4.25 -14.20
C GLY A 191 -7.63 3.53 -12.87
N LEU A 192 -7.16 4.28 -11.86
CA LEU A 192 -6.98 3.74 -10.51
C LEU A 192 -7.23 4.82 -9.46
N ARG A 193 -8.10 4.52 -8.51
CA ARG A 193 -8.31 5.34 -7.32
C ARG A 193 -8.17 4.49 -6.06
N ARG A 194 -7.22 4.83 -5.20
CA ARG A 194 -7.12 4.18 -3.90
C ARG A 194 -8.12 4.79 -2.93
N THR A 195 -9.13 4.01 -2.55
CA THR A 195 -10.22 4.47 -1.69
C THR A 195 -9.90 4.29 -0.20
N GLN A 196 -8.99 3.33 0.12
CA GLN A 196 -8.66 3.03 1.52
C GLN A 196 -7.22 2.51 1.70
N VAL A 197 -6.60 2.85 2.84
CA VAL A 197 -5.34 2.27 3.36
C VAL A 197 -5.54 2.01 4.85
N GLY A 198 -5.67 0.76 5.26
CA GLY A 198 -6.02 0.39 6.64
C GLY A 198 -7.33 1.08 7.07
N GLN A 199 -7.25 1.86 8.12
CA GLN A 199 -8.40 2.64 8.63
C GLN A 199 -8.64 3.97 7.88
N TYR A 200 -7.70 4.42 7.05
CA TYR A 200 -7.77 5.73 6.39
C TYR A 200 -8.54 5.64 5.08
N ARG A 201 -9.59 6.44 4.96
CA ARG A 201 -10.46 6.49 3.79
C ARG A 201 -10.23 7.77 3.00
N VAL A 202 -10.49 7.72 1.70
CA VAL A 202 -10.29 8.87 0.80
C VAL A 202 -11.23 10.03 1.10
N GLN A 203 -12.42 9.78 1.65
CA GLN A 203 -13.35 10.84 2.05
C GLN A 203 -12.85 11.66 3.25
N ASP A 204 -11.91 11.13 4.04
CA ASP A 204 -11.31 11.81 5.18
C ASP A 204 -10.03 12.60 4.77
N ALA A 205 -9.68 12.56 3.48
CA ALA A 205 -8.47 13.17 2.95
C ALA A 205 -8.73 14.56 2.37
N VAL A 206 -7.78 15.47 2.57
CA VAL A 206 -7.80 16.80 1.92
C VAL A 206 -7.24 16.67 0.50
N THR A 207 -7.84 17.34 -0.47
CA THR A 207 -7.28 17.41 -1.83
C THR A 207 -6.01 18.27 -1.86
N LEU A 208 -5.13 17.98 -2.83
CA LEU A 208 -3.90 18.78 -2.97
C LEU A 208 -4.20 20.26 -3.26
N ASP A 209 -5.21 20.53 -4.05
CA ASP A 209 -5.59 21.91 -4.42
C ASP A 209 -6.13 22.69 -3.21
N MET A 210 -7.00 22.07 -2.39
CA MET A 210 -7.46 22.68 -1.14
C MET A 210 -6.28 22.95 -0.18
N LEU A 211 -5.36 21.99 -0.07
CA LEU A 211 -4.19 22.13 0.79
C LEU A 211 -3.29 23.30 0.33
N LEU A 212 -3.08 23.45 -0.98
CA LEU A 212 -2.22 24.46 -1.57
C LEU A 212 -2.89 25.85 -1.69
N ALA A 213 -4.21 25.94 -1.60
CA ALA A 213 -4.95 27.20 -1.57
C ALA A 213 -4.79 27.94 -0.23
N GLY A 214 -4.44 27.23 0.85
CA GLY A 214 -4.18 27.77 2.17
C GLY A 214 -2.71 28.08 2.42
N ASP A 215 -2.45 28.67 3.57
CA ASP A 215 -1.10 28.87 4.11
C ASP A 215 -0.66 27.67 4.99
N ALA A 216 0.53 27.77 5.57
CA ALA A 216 1.08 26.74 6.45
C ALA A 216 0.21 26.48 7.70
N ALA A 217 -0.45 27.51 8.24
CA ALA A 217 -1.31 27.38 9.42
C ALA A 217 -2.60 26.64 9.09
N ALA A 218 -3.24 26.95 7.96
CA ALA A 218 -4.40 26.24 7.45
C ALA A 218 -4.05 24.78 7.12
N ALA A 219 -2.93 24.53 6.46
CA ALA A 219 -2.47 23.18 6.16
C ALA A 219 -2.18 22.36 7.43
N ALA A 220 -1.67 22.99 8.49
CA ALA A 220 -1.40 22.31 9.77
C ALA A 220 -2.68 21.85 10.49
N GLN A 221 -3.84 22.44 10.22
CA GLN A 221 -5.12 22.00 10.78
C GLN A 221 -5.55 20.61 10.27
N HIS A 222 -5.04 20.17 9.12
CA HIS A 222 -5.28 18.84 8.59
C HIS A 222 -4.34 17.79 9.16
N LEU A 223 -3.35 18.17 9.98
CA LEU A 223 -2.44 17.22 10.62
C LEU A 223 -3.15 16.49 11.78
N GLN A 224 -3.11 15.18 11.71
CA GLN A 224 -3.55 14.29 12.78
C GLN A 224 -2.37 13.93 13.68
N GLY A 225 -2.62 13.78 14.98
CA GLY A 225 -1.59 13.42 15.96
C GLY A 225 -1.02 12.02 15.74
N LEU A 226 0.14 11.75 16.33
CA LEU A 226 0.85 10.47 16.17
C LEU A 226 0.06 9.26 16.69
N LEU A 227 -0.84 9.47 17.66
CA LEU A 227 -1.69 8.39 18.21
C LEU A 227 -2.59 7.77 17.15
N THR A 228 -3.00 8.51 16.12
CA THR A 228 -3.83 7.97 15.03
C THR A 228 -3.11 6.90 14.23
N LEU A 229 -1.77 6.93 14.16
CA LEU A 229 -0.96 5.94 13.46
C LEU A 229 -0.91 4.58 14.18
N VAL A 230 -1.20 4.56 15.45
CA VAL A 230 -1.19 3.37 16.32
C VAL A 230 -2.56 3.10 16.95
N ALA A 231 -3.61 3.71 16.42
CA ALA A 231 -4.99 3.44 16.83
C ALA A 231 -5.31 1.94 16.60
N GLY A 232 -5.88 1.30 17.61
CA GLY A 232 -6.17 -0.14 17.57
C GLY A 232 -4.99 -1.06 17.94
N TRP A 233 -3.81 -0.52 18.19
CA TRP A 233 -2.70 -1.30 18.75
C TRP A 233 -2.83 -1.45 20.27
N PRO A 234 -2.29 -2.54 20.86
CA PRO A 234 -2.13 -2.62 22.30
C PRO A 234 -1.37 -1.42 22.83
N GLN A 235 -1.89 -0.78 23.88
CA GLN A 235 -1.32 0.45 24.44
C GLN A 235 -0.97 0.25 25.92
N VAL A 236 0.11 0.87 26.35
CA VAL A 236 0.49 0.93 27.76
C VAL A 236 0.97 2.32 28.16
N ALA A 237 0.46 2.85 29.26
CA ALA A 237 0.91 4.10 29.83
C ALA A 237 2.05 3.83 30.83
N LEU A 238 3.16 4.56 30.67
CA LEU A 238 4.31 4.54 31.55
C LEU A 238 4.23 5.70 32.57
N ASP A 239 4.75 5.45 33.78
CA ASP A 239 5.04 6.52 34.72
C ASP A 239 6.32 7.30 34.31
N ASP A 240 6.62 8.39 35.05
CA ASP A 240 7.77 9.26 34.73
C ASP A 240 9.12 8.54 34.79
N ALA A 241 9.30 7.61 35.74
CA ALA A 241 10.54 6.86 35.90
C ALA A 241 10.72 5.84 34.78
N GLN A 242 9.65 5.14 34.43
CA GLN A 242 9.59 4.21 33.30
C GLN A 242 9.81 4.94 31.96
N ALA A 243 9.17 6.10 31.77
CA ALA A 243 9.28 6.89 30.54
C ALA A 243 10.71 7.41 30.34
N ARG A 244 11.39 7.88 31.39
CA ARG A 244 12.82 8.27 31.29
C ARG A 244 13.72 7.12 30.85
N ARG A 245 13.54 5.93 31.39
CA ARG A 245 14.29 4.73 30.99
C ARG A 245 14.00 4.34 29.55
N PHE A 246 12.71 4.37 29.16
CA PHE A 246 12.28 4.08 27.82
C PHE A 246 12.89 5.05 26.79
N ALA A 247 12.90 6.35 27.10
CA ALA A 247 13.49 7.38 26.25
C ALA A 247 15.00 7.18 26.02
N GLN A 248 15.69 6.54 26.99
CA GLN A 248 17.11 6.16 26.88
C GLN A 248 17.32 4.83 26.12
N GLY A 249 16.27 4.20 25.59
CA GLY A 249 16.35 2.91 24.91
C GLY A 249 16.46 1.71 25.85
N GLN A 250 16.23 1.90 27.15
CA GLN A 250 16.31 0.82 28.15
C GLN A 250 15.00 0.03 28.23
N ALA A 251 15.11 -1.25 28.49
CA ALA A 251 13.94 -2.08 28.76
C ALA A 251 13.23 -1.64 30.07
N VAL A 252 11.90 -1.68 30.03
CA VAL A 252 11.03 -1.21 31.11
C VAL A 252 10.19 -2.37 31.63
N ARG A 253 10.27 -2.64 32.94
CA ARG A 253 9.42 -3.60 33.65
C ARG A 253 8.05 -2.97 33.91
N LEU A 254 6.98 -3.68 33.54
CA LEU A 254 5.60 -3.26 33.79
C LEU A 254 5.15 -3.66 35.21
N THR A 255 4.26 -2.86 35.77
CA THR A 255 3.50 -3.24 36.97
C THR A 255 2.45 -4.31 36.60
N GLY A 256 1.94 -5.02 37.63
CA GLY A 256 0.87 -6.00 37.39
C GLY A 256 -0.36 -5.42 36.72
N GLN A 257 -0.74 -4.18 37.08
CA GLN A 257 -1.87 -3.48 36.46
C GLN A 257 -1.62 -3.14 34.98
N GLN A 258 -0.42 -2.65 34.62
CA GLN A 258 -0.03 -2.37 33.23
C GLN A 258 0.02 -3.65 32.40
N ALA A 259 0.53 -4.75 32.97
CA ALA A 259 0.58 -6.04 32.29
C ALA A 259 -0.83 -6.62 32.06
N ALA A 260 -1.73 -6.50 33.02
CA ALA A 260 -3.12 -6.93 32.90
C ALA A 260 -3.88 -6.13 31.82
N ALA A 261 -3.64 -4.82 31.72
CA ALA A 261 -4.23 -3.96 30.69
C ALA A 261 -3.81 -4.38 29.28
N LEU A 262 -2.56 -4.82 29.07
CA LEU A 262 -2.10 -5.34 27.79
C LEU A 262 -2.72 -6.70 27.42
N SER A 263 -2.96 -7.56 28.40
CA SER A 263 -3.53 -8.90 28.17
C SER A 263 -5.02 -8.88 27.83
N GLY A 264 -5.73 -7.81 28.19
CA GLY A 264 -7.15 -7.60 27.90
C GLY A 264 -7.41 -6.88 26.57
N ALA A 265 -6.40 -6.43 25.85
CA ALA A 265 -6.55 -5.80 24.56
C ALA A 265 -6.89 -6.85 23.48
N PRO A 266 -7.96 -6.67 22.68
CA PRO A 266 -8.26 -7.60 21.60
C PRO A 266 -7.10 -7.60 20.59
N VAL A 267 -6.55 -8.78 20.33
CA VAL A 267 -5.64 -9.00 19.21
C VAL A 267 -6.44 -8.63 17.95
N GLY A 268 -6.07 -7.52 17.31
CA GLY A 268 -6.85 -6.95 16.23
C GLY A 268 -6.97 -7.90 15.04
N THR A 269 -8.11 -8.55 14.93
CA THR A 269 -8.64 -8.98 13.64
C THR A 269 -9.26 -7.75 13.00
N SER A 270 -8.77 -7.36 11.82
CA SER A 270 -9.41 -6.32 11.02
C SER A 270 -10.89 -6.63 10.86
N PRO A 271 -11.81 -5.69 11.13
CA PRO A 271 -13.22 -5.95 10.92
C PRO A 271 -13.49 -6.01 9.41
N VAL A 272 -13.64 -7.22 8.90
CA VAL A 272 -14.31 -7.44 7.62
C VAL A 272 -15.78 -7.15 7.87
N ALA A 273 -16.31 -6.10 7.25
CA ALA A 273 -17.73 -5.83 7.24
C ALA A 273 -18.44 -6.98 6.51
N SER A 274 -19.02 -7.90 7.28
CA SER A 274 -19.92 -8.93 6.77
C SER A 274 -21.28 -8.31 6.46
N SER A 275 -21.56 -8.07 5.18
CA SER A 275 -22.91 -7.93 4.70
C SER A 275 -23.51 -9.33 4.56
N SER A 276 -24.57 -9.57 5.31
CA SER A 276 -25.39 -10.78 5.28
C SER A 276 -26.00 -10.98 3.89
N SER A 277 -25.74 -12.14 3.28
CA SER A 277 -26.53 -12.62 2.16
C SER A 277 -26.87 -14.09 2.37
N GLY A 278 -28.15 -14.38 2.14
CA GLY A 278 -28.81 -15.62 2.41
C GLY A 278 -28.28 -16.82 1.64
N GLU A 279 -28.55 -17.96 2.23
CA GLU A 279 -28.34 -19.31 1.71
C GLU A 279 -29.04 -19.53 0.37
N MET A 280 -28.32 -20.17 -0.56
CA MET A 280 -28.95 -21.10 -1.51
C MET A 280 -28.04 -22.29 -1.77
N ARG A 281 -28.64 -23.48 -1.55
CA ARG A 281 -28.04 -24.80 -1.70
C ARG A 281 -28.02 -25.29 -3.13
N GLY A 282 -27.02 -26.15 -3.45
CA GLY A 282 -27.09 -27.32 -4.28
C GLY A 282 -26.31 -27.27 -5.59
N PRO A 283 -26.11 -28.42 -6.30
CA PRO A 283 -25.25 -29.54 -5.88
C PRO A 283 -24.03 -29.75 -6.81
N ALA A 284 -23.14 -30.64 -6.39
CA ALA A 284 -21.91 -31.07 -7.05
C ALA A 284 -22.08 -31.75 -8.40
N SER A 285 -21.12 -31.56 -9.32
CA SER A 285 -20.68 -32.64 -10.23
C SER A 285 -19.24 -32.41 -10.71
N SER A 286 -18.49 -33.50 -10.65
CA SER A 286 -17.09 -33.69 -11.03
C SER A 286 -16.94 -33.78 -12.55
N THR A 287 -15.84 -33.24 -13.12
CA THR A 287 -15.07 -33.95 -14.17
C THR A 287 -13.71 -33.28 -14.39
N SER A 288 -12.69 -34.10 -14.40
CA SER A 288 -11.28 -33.85 -14.69
C SER A 288 -11.02 -33.65 -16.19
N GLY A 289 -10.10 -32.73 -16.55
CA GLY A 289 -9.57 -32.60 -17.90
C GLY A 289 -8.22 -31.93 -17.92
N GLU A 290 -7.16 -32.71 -18.16
CA GLU A 290 -5.77 -32.27 -18.42
C GLU A 290 -5.68 -31.45 -19.71
N VAL A 291 -4.89 -30.36 -19.69
CA VAL A 291 -4.40 -29.71 -20.92
C VAL A 291 -2.92 -29.39 -20.83
N ARG A 292 -2.22 -29.88 -21.80
CA ARG A 292 -0.79 -29.90 -22.10
C ARG A 292 -0.27 -28.52 -22.53
N MET A 293 0.91 -28.16 -22.01
CA MET A 293 1.67 -26.98 -22.44
C MET A 293 2.35 -27.18 -23.79
N VAL A 294 2.33 -26.14 -24.62
CA VAL A 294 3.18 -25.99 -25.83
C VAL A 294 3.88 -24.64 -25.80
N ALA A 295 5.21 -24.69 -25.97
CA ALA A 295 6.08 -23.53 -26.07
C ALA A 295 6.23 -23.05 -27.52
N SER A 296 6.47 -21.78 -27.75
CA SER A 296 6.94 -21.22 -29.03
C SER A 296 7.88 -20.02 -28.88
N PRO A 297 8.76 -19.79 -29.89
CA PRO A 297 10.05 -19.16 -29.68
C PRO A 297 10.12 -17.67 -30.08
N ALA A 298 11.27 -17.05 -29.72
CA ALA A 298 11.66 -15.66 -29.90
C ALA A 298 11.97 -15.27 -31.36
N SER A 299 11.77 -13.99 -31.70
CA SER A 299 12.49 -13.32 -32.80
C SER A 299 12.75 -11.84 -32.44
N GLY A 300 14.00 -11.40 -32.72
CA GLY A 300 14.52 -10.08 -32.41
C GLY A 300 14.18 -9.01 -33.45
N GLY A 301 14.38 -7.75 -33.08
CA GLY A 301 14.28 -6.58 -33.95
C GLY A 301 14.84 -5.32 -33.30
N THR A 302 15.84 -4.74 -33.96
CA THR A 302 16.61 -3.54 -33.63
C THR A 302 15.88 -2.25 -33.99
N GLY A 303 16.05 -1.15 -33.23
CA GLY A 303 15.67 0.18 -33.72
C GLY A 303 15.68 1.32 -32.71
N THR A 304 16.75 2.11 -32.76
CA THR A 304 16.96 3.57 -32.58
C THR A 304 16.22 4.39 -31.50
N GLU A 305 17.02 5.10 -30.71
CA GLU A 305 16.68 6.14 -29.74
C GLU A 305 16.08 7.43 -30.31
N PRO A 306 15.40 8.22 -29.46
CA PRO A 306 15.84 9.60 -29.31
C PRO A 306 15.98 10.08 -27.86
N SER A 307 16.98 10.91 -27.67
CA SER A 307 17.43 11.59 -26.47
C SER A 307 16.46 12.66 -25.95
N GLY A 308 16.24 12.68 -24.63
CA GLY A 308 15.57 13.77 -23.93
C GLY A 308 16.02 13.82 -22.46
N SER A 309 16.96 14.71 -22.16
CA SER A 309 17.50 14.94 -20.82
C SER A 309 16.56 15.73 -19.95
N HIS A 310 16.11 15.18 -18.80
CA HIS A 310 15.56 15.96 -17.69
C HIS A 310 16.23 15.57 -16.39
N ALA A 311 16.87 16.57 -15.78
CA ALA A 311 17.64 16.48 -14.54
C ALA A 311 16.79 16.00 -13.37
N ALA A 312 17.26 14.95 -12.70
CA ALA A 312 16.68 14.46 -11.45
C ALA A 312 17.33 15.16 -10.26
N ASN A 313 16.56 15.99 -9.56
CA ASN A 313 16.93 16.48 -8.23
C ASN A 313 16.82 15.32 -7.23
N GLY A 314 17.97 14.90 -6.70
CA GLY A 314 18.09 13.93 -5.63
C GLY A 314 17.61 14.52 -4.30
N GLY A 315 16.41 14.10 -3.85
CA GLY A 315 15.98 14.28 -2.47
C GLY A 315 16.08 12.93 -1.77
N ASP A 316 16.68 12.89 -0.58
CA ASP A 316 16.79 11.69 0.25
C ASP A 316 15.42 11.06 0.49
N VAL A 317 15.13 10.02 -0.27
CA VAL A 317 14.04 9.10 0.01
C VAL A 317 14.53 8.20 1.13
N VAL A 318 13.95 8.34 2.32
CA VAL A 318 14.18 7.37 3.39
C VAL A 318 13.93 5.97 2.81
N PRO A 319 14.93 5.08 2.78
CA PRO A 319 14.75 3.75 2.24
C PRO A 319 13.64 3.05 3.01
N ALA A 320 12.80 2.30 2.29
CA ALA A 320 11.81 1.44 2.93
C ALA A 320 12.53 0.56 3.96
N PRO A 321 12.06 0.51 5.21
CA PRO A 321 12.70 -0.31 6.23
C PRO A 321 12.70 -1.77 5.78
N ALA A 322 13.80 -2.46 6.05
CA ALA A 322 13.91 -3.89 5.89
C ALA A 322 12.71 -4.60 6.54
N ALA A 323 12.21 -5.64 5.87
CA ALA A 323 11.12 -6.55 6.21
C ALA A 323 10.31 -6.14 7.46
N GLY A 324 9.11 -5.58 7.22
CA GLY A 324 8.23 -5.10 8.28
C GLY A 324 7.97 -6.18 9.32
N ILE A 325 8.16 -5.83 10.57
CA ILE A 325 7.76 -6.62 11.72
C ILE A 325 6.23 -6.70 11.69
N PRO A 326 5.60 -7.88 11.81
CA PRO A 326 4.15 -7.98 11.87
C PRO A 326 3.58 -7.03 12.93
N ALA A 327 2.52 -6.32 12.59
CA ALA A 327 1.90 -5.32 13.49
C ALA A 327 1.43 -5.95 14.83
N GLY A 328 1.21 -7.27 14.89
CA GLY A 328 0.74 -7.98 16.07
C GLY A 328 1.69 -8.02 17.28
N ASP A 329 2.99 -7.76 17.07
CA ASP A 329 3.99 -7.84 18.14
C ASP A 329 4.40 -6.47 18.71
N GLN A 330 3.79 -5.39 18.23
CA GLN A 330 4.15 -4.04 18.64
C GLN A 330 3.13 -3.45 19.61
N ILE A 331 3.66 -2.80 20.63
CA ILE A 331 2.90 -2.13 21.68
C ILE A 331 3.18 -0.64 21.57
N ALA A 332 2.13 0.17 21.52
CA ALA A 332 2.23 1.61 21.62
C ALA A 332 2.46 2.02 23.07
N VAL A 333 3.55 2.73 23.30
CA VAL A 333 3.96 3.18 24.64
C VAL A 333 3.58 4.64 24.80
N LEU A 334 2.79 4.93 25.81
CA LEU A 334 2.28 6.26 26.13
C LEU A 334 2.95 6.82 27.39
N HIS A 335 3.13 8.15 27.41
CA HIS A 335 3.48 8.90 28.61
C HIS A 335 2.75 10.24 28.60
N ALA A 336 2.10 10.59 29.68
CA ALA A 336 1.29 11.82 29.82
C ALA A 336 0.29 12.03 28.66
N GLY A 337 -0.35 10.97 28.19
CA GLY A 337 -1.31 10.99 27.09
C GLY A 337 -0.72 11.17 25.69
N ARG A 338 0.62 11.15 25.54
CA ARG A 338 1.33 11.26 24.26
C ARG A 338 2.02 9.94 23.91
N LEU A 339 2.28 9.71 22.63
CA LEU A 339 3.02 8.55 22.15
C LEU A 339 4.52 8.73 22.45
N ALA A 340 5.04 7.97 23.42
CA ALA A 340 6.46 7.94 23.75
C ALA A 340 7.27 7.02 22.83
N GLY A 341 6.63 6.05 22.18
CA GLY A 341 7.30 5.18 21.23
C GLY A 341 6.59 3.86 21.00
N LEU A 342 7.34 2.93 20.41
CA LEU A 342 6.93 1.55 20.18
C LEU A 342 7.83 0.60 20.94
N ALA A 343 7.25 -0.46 21.48
CA ALA A 343 7.96 -1.52 22.17
C ALA A 343 7.51 -2.91 21.71
N ARG A 344 8.27 -3.91 22.09
CA ARG A 344 7.90 -5.33 22.07
C ARG A 344 7.93 -5.89 23.46
N GLN A 345 7.11 -6.89 23.70
CA GLN A 345 7.21 -7.68 24.92
C GLN A 345 8.49 -8.54 24.86
N ALA A 346 9.35 -8.40 25.88
CA ALA A 346 10.60 -9.13 26.02
C ALA A 346 10.54 -9.94 27.31
N THR A 347 9.57 -10.87 27.42
CA THR A 347 9.32 -11.62 28.65
C THR A 347 9.68 -13.08 28.44
N GLN A 348 10.43 -13.67 29.39
CA GLN A 348 10.59 -15.13 29.49
C GLN A 348 9.40 -15.72 30.26
N PRO A 349 8.98 -16.94 29.98
CA PRO A 349 7.91 -17.62 30.75
C PRO A 349 8.19 -17.58 32.25
N GLY A 350 7.21 -17.13 33.03
CA GLY A 350 7.34 -17.01 34.49
C GLY A 350 8.01 -15.73 35.02
N SER A 351 8.48 -14.84 34.11
CA SER A 351 9.10 -13.57 34.49
C SER A 351 8.11 -12.40 34.38
N PRO A 352 8.34 -11.28 35.14
CA PRO A 352 7.54 -10.07 34.98
C PRO A 352 7.56 -9.53 33.56
N VAL A 353 6.42 -9.02 33.09
CA VAL A 353 6.31 -8.44 31.73
C VAL A 353 7.27 -7.26 31.58
N THR A 354 8.13 -7.35 30.60
CA THR A 354 9.13 -6.34 30.28
C THR A 354 8.94 -5.87 28.83
N LEU A 355 9.03 -4.57 28.60
CA LEU A 355 8.97 -3.96 27.28
C LEU A 355 10.37 -3.55 26.83
N ALA A 356 10.79 -4.04 25.66
CA ALA A 356 12.00 -3.59 25.00
C ALA A 356 11.64 -2.51 23.96
N PRO A 357 12.24 -1.30 24.03
CA PRO A 357 12.01 -0.25 23.04
C PRO A 357 12.39 -0.69 21.63
N VAL A 358 11.49 -0.49 20.68
CA VAL A 358 11.73 -0.68 19.24
C VAL A 358 11.95 0.66 18.56
N ARG A 359 11.18 1.66 18.96
CA ARG A 359 11.28 3.06 18.50
C ARG A 359 10.99 4.00 19.65
N VAL A 360 11.84 4.99 19.81
CA VAL A 360 11.60 6.10 20.74
C VAL A 360 11.17 7.32 19.93
N ILE A 361 10.09 7.97 20.40
CA ILE A 361 9.53 9.20 19.83
C ILE A 361 9.82 10.32 20.80
N LEU A 362 10.41 11.39 20.29
CA LEU A 362 10.75 12.59 21.05
C LEU A 362 9.92 13.74 20.49
N GLU A 363 8.83 14.11 21.18
CA GLU A 363 8.03 15.32 20.90
C GLU A 363 8.40 16.46 21.84
#